data_2d9cee68dd6d06d335af1424e2ad81a1
#
_entry.id   2d9cee68dd6d06d335af1424e2ad81a1
#
_cell.length_a   1.000
_cell.length_b   1.000
_cell.length_c   1.000
_cell.angle_alpha   90.00
_cell.angle_beta   90.00
_cell.angle_gamma   90.00
#
_symmetry.space_group_name_H-M   'P 1'
#
loop_
_entity.id
_entity.type
_entity.pdbx_description
1 polymer ?
#
loop_
_entity_poly.entity_id
_entity_poly.type
_entity_poly.pdbx_seq_one_letter_code
_entity_poly.pdbx_strand_id
1 'polypeptide(L)'
;MTAWPGRERQQRHPGAGEAPMEGMRLRRLSRWQAEDLREDLADLYVESYLYMVDPGCPFAAEHTSRQGFLRRLAANVRQPGFAMLIAETTAPAGCAFGYPVRPDGTWWLGFEGALPQRVDRLTASGRVLAVTEIVAHPREQDHGLAQQLQEQLLAARHASLGVALVNPADRTTHAAFRSWGWEDLGEIRRPSSQTVRRVLVLPCDGSPAAPRAPRRGSATAHL
;
A
#
# COMPACT_ATOMS: atom_id res chain seq x y z
N MET A 1 30.05 25.74 -38.81
CA MET A 1 29.97 24.28 -38.79
C MET A 1 30.58 23.81 -37.47
N THR A 2 29.79 23.62 -36.47
CA THR A 2 30.27 23.23 -35.13
C THR A 2 29.50 21.96 -34.72
N ALA A 3 30.22 20.86 -34.63
CA ALA A 3 29.69 19.54 -34.31
C ALA A 3 29.37 19.45 -32.81
N TRP A 4 28.21 18.86 -32.52
CA TRP A 4 27.73 18.54 -31.18
C TRP A 4 28.33 17.22 -30.75
N PRO A 5 28.91 17.06 -29.54
CA PRO A 5 29.41 15.78 -29.06
C PRO A 5 28.27 14.85 -28.59
N GLY A 6 28.44 13.59 -28.92
CA GLY A 6 27.46 12.52 -28.68
C GLY A 6 27.19 12.26 -27.19
N ARG A 7 25.92 11.93 -26.90
CA ARG A 7 25.46 11.40 -25.62
C ARG A 7 25.94 9.94 -25.47
N GLU A 8 26.85 9.73 -24.54
CA GLU A 8 27.15 8.38 -24.04
C GLU A 8 25.92 7.83 -23.31
N ARG A 9 25.48 6.68 -23.75
CA ARG A 9 24.44 5.88 -23.12
C ARG A 9 25.05 5.22 -21.89
N GLN A 10 24.78 5.78 -20.70
CA GLN A 10 25.08 5.09 -19.44
C GLN A 10 24.22 3.84 -19.33
N GLN A 11 24.89 2.69 -19.41
CA GLN A 11 24.32 1.37 -19.12
C GLN A 11 23.94 1.32 -17.63
N ARG A 12 22.64 1.22 -17.34
CA ARG A 12 22.15 0.90 -16.00
C ARG A 12 22.48 -0.58 -15.73
N HIS A 13 23.32 -0.81 -14.75
CA HIS A 13 23.50 -2.13 -14.18
C HIS A 13 22.25 -2.53 -13.38
N PRO A 14 21.68 -3.74 -13.60
CA PRO A 14 20.70 -4.31 -12.70
C PRO A 14 21.45 -5.00 -11.56
N GLY A 15 21.16 -4.61 -10.32
CA GLY A 15 21.61 -5.35 -9.14
C GLY A 15 22.49 -4.56 -8.19
N ALA A 16 21.90 -3.59 -7.51
CA ALA A 16 22.37 -3.20 -6.18
C ALA A 16 21.18 -3.38 -5.24
N GLY A 17 21.23 -4.42 -4.42
CA GLY A 17 20.40 -4.48 -3.22
C GLY A 17 20.72 -3.24 -2.42
N GLU A 18 19.72 -2.35 -2.26
CA GLU A 18 19.86 -1.15 -1.47
C GLU A 18 20.26 -1.54 -0.04
N ALA A 19 21.44 -1.08 0.36
CA ALA A 19 21.90 -1.21 1.73
C ALA A 19 20.88 -0.54 2.66
N PRO A 20 20.57 -1.14 3.84
CA PRO A 20 19.70 -0.49 4.80
C PRO A 20 20.33 0.87 5.15
N MET A 21 19.49 1.94 5.08
CA MET A 21 19.93 3.30 5.41
C MET A 21 20.60 3.28 6.79
N GLU A 22 21.83 3.79 6.87
CA GLU A 22 22.62 3.76 8.09
C GLU A 22 21.83 4.32 9.28
N GLY A 23 21.58 3.46 10.28
CA GLY A 23 20.89 3.82 11.53
C GLY A 23 19.38 3.58 11.55
N MET A 24 18.71 3.22 10.43
CA MET A 24 17.28 2.93 10.43
C MET A 24 17.01 1.52 10.95
N ARG A 25 16.06 1.40 11.88
CA ARG A 25 15.62 0.13 12.44
C ARG A 25 14.16 -0.11 12.12
N LEU A 26 13.84 -1.32 11.65
CA LEU A 26 12.46 -1.78 11.51
C LEU A 26 12.09 -2.57 12.77
N ARG A 27 10.97 -2.20 13.40
CA ARG A 27 10.48 -2.83 14.62
C ARG A 27 8.98 -3.12 14.50
N ARG A 28 8.57 -4.28 15.00
CA ARG A 28 7.15 -4.60 15.15
C ARG A 28 6.63 -3.99 16.44
N LEU A 29 5.44 -3.39 16.34
CA LEU A 29 4.73 -2.86 17.49
C LEU A 29 3.56 -3.77 17.86
N SER A 30 3.39 -4.01 19.15
CA SER A 30 2.15 -4.48 19.71
C SER A 30 1.09 -3.37 19.66
N ARG A 31 -0.18 -3.72 19.81
CA ARG A 31 -1.26 -2.71 19.88
C ARG A 31 -1.05 -1.66 20.98
N TRP A 32 -0.53 -2.08 22.12
CA TRP A 32 -0.24 -1.18 23.25
C TRP A 32 0.85 -0.18 22.89
N GLN A 33 1.95 -0.65 22.31
CA GLN A 33 3.03 0.22 21.85
C GLN A 33 2.58 1.16 20.72
N ALA A 34 1.68 0.71 19.83
CA ALA A 34 1.12 1.57 18.79
C ALA A 34 0.21 2.67 19.40
N GLU A 35 -0.53 2.36 20.47
CA GLU A 35 -1.30 3.36 21.21
C GLU A 35 -0.43 4.32 21.99
N ASP A 36 0.67 3.86 22.61
CA ASP A 36 1.62 4.72 23.32
C ASP A 36 2.29 5.73 22.38
N LEU A 37 2.61 5.30 21.15
CA LEU A 37 3.25 6.14 20.13
C LEU A 37 2.25 6.89 19.22
N ARG A 38 0.96 6.86 19.52
CA ARG A 38 -0.08 7.37 18.61
C ARG A 38 0.09 8.84 18.23
N GLU A 39 0.60 9.66 19.14
CA GLU A 39 0.79 11.09 18.92
C GLU A 39 1.96 11.34 17.95
N ASP A 40 3.09 10.65 18.15
CA ASP A 40 4.26 10.72 17.28
C ASP A 40 3.94 10.18 15.87
N LEU A 41 3.15 9.10 15.80
CA LEU A 41 2.66 8.55 14.53
C LEU A 41 1.69 9.51 13.81
N ALA A 42 0.88 10.25 14.57
CA ALA A 42 -0.02 11.24 14.00
C ALA A 42 0.75 12.46 13.48
N ASP A 43 1.81 12.86 14.15
CA ASP A 43 2.68 13.94 13.69
C ASP A 43 3.42 13.53 12.41
N LEU A 44 4.02 12.33 12.38
CA LEU A 44 4.58 11.74 11.17
C LEU A 44 3.58 11.69 10.01
N TYR A 45 2.32 11.32 10.29
CA TYR A 45 1.25 11.29 9.30
C TYR A 45 0.99 12.67 8.69
N VAL A 46 0.85 13.69 9.55
CA VAL A 46 0.61 15.08 9.09
C VAL A 46 1.78 15.57 8.25
N GLU A 47 3.02 15.36 8.69
CA GLU A 47 4.22 15.74 7.96
C GLU A 47 4.27 15.07 6.58
N SER A 48 3.96 13.78 6.51
CA SER A 48 3.96 13.01 5.26
C SER A 48 2.94 13.54 4.25
N TYR A 49 1.75 13.91 4.71
CA TYR A 49 0.67 14.38 3.84
C TYR A 49 0.84 15.84 3.41
N LEU A 50 1.42 16.70 4.22
CA LEU A 50 1.68 18.10 3.86
C LEU A 50 2.56 18.23 2.60
N TYR A 51 3.40 17.25 2.33
CA TYR A 51 4.26 17.21 1.14
C TYR A 51 3.61 16.54 -0.08
N MET A 52 2.60 15.70 0.11
CA MET A 52 2.01 14.89 -0.95
C MET A 52 0.71 15.47 -1.53
N VAL A 53 0.06 16.37 -0.82
CA VAL A 53 -1.26 16.86 -1.21
C VAL A 53 -1.14 18.13 -2.04
N ASP A 54 -1.67 18.06 -3.27
CA ASP A 54 -1.99 19.26 -4.04
C ASP A 54 -2.98 20.10 -3.21
N PRO A 55 -2.64 21.36 -2.86
CA PRO A 55 -3.53 22.24 -2.06
C PRO A 55 -4.92 22.46 -2.67
N GLY A 56 -5.09 22.14 -3.95
CA GLY A 56 -6.37 22.23 -4.66
C GLY A 56 -7.27 20.99 -4.57
N CYS A 57 -6.83 19.91 -3.90
CA CYS A 57 -7.64 18.68 -3.81
C CYS A 57 -8.73 18.82 -2.73
N PRO A 58 -10.04 18.81 -3.08
CA PRO A 58 -11.13 18.98 -2.08
C PRO A 58 -11.21 17.87 -1.04
N PHE A 59 -10.56 16.73 -1.28
CA PHE A 59 -10.50 15.57 -0.37
C PHE A 59 -9.30 15.62 0.58
N ALA A 60 -8.40 16.61 0.44
CA ALA A 60 -7.22 16.76 1.26
C ALA A 60 -7.58 16.88 2.75
N ALA A 61 -8.62 17.64 3.07
CA ALA A 61 -8.98 17.95 4.46
C ALA A 61 -9.39 16.74 5.32
N GLU A 62 -10.04 15.73 4.74
CA GLU A 62 -10.45 14.54 5.51
C GLU A 62 -9.27 13.57 5.75
N HIS A 63 -8.35 13.47 4.79
CA HIS A 63 -7.21 12.58 4.87
C HIS A 63 -5.99 13.19 5.56
N THR A 64 -5.83 14.52 5.54
CA THR A 64 -4.72 15.24 6.19
C THR A 64 -4.94 15.51 7.67
N SER A 65 -6.13 15.22 8.20
CA SER A 65 -6.48 15.49 9.57
C SER A 65 -5.77 14.53 10.53
N ARG A 66 -4.94 15.09 11.43
CA ARG A 66 -4.35 14.39 12.58
C ARG A 66 -5.40 13.57 13.35
N GLN A 67 -6.54 14.18 13.63
CA GLN A 67 -7.66 13.54 14.31
C GLN A 67 -8.26 12.38 13.50
N GLY A 68 -8.30 12.51 12.16
CA GLY A 68 -8.72 11.43 11.27
C GLY A 68 -7.79 10.22 11.35
N PHE A 69 -6.48 10.44 11.34
CA PHE A 69 -5.49 9.37 11.52
C PHE A 69 -5.64 8.69 12.88
N LEU A 70 -5.73 9.46 13.99
CA LEU A 70 -5.91 8.91 15.34
C LEU A 70 -7.16 8.03 15.45
N ARG A 71 -8.29 8.44 14.84
CA ARG A 71 -9.51 7.61 14.79
C ARG A 71 -9.31 6.32 14.02
N ARG A 72 -8.61 6.38 12.87
CA ARG A 72 -8.32 5.19 12.07
C ARG A 72 -7.37 4.24 12.81
N LEU A 73 -6.30 4.76 13.40
CA LEU A 73 -5.39 3.97 14.22
C LEU A 73 -6.12 3.28 15.36
N ALA A 74 -6.93 4.01 16.14
CA ALA A 74 -7.72 3.46 17.23
C ALA A 74 -8.73 2.38 16.78
N ALA A 75 -9.29 2.50 15.58
CA ALA A 75 -10.15 1.47 15.01
C ALA A 75 -9.35 0.22 14.59
N ASN A 76 -8.15 0.41 14.05
CA ASN A 76 -7.29 -0.67 13.57
C ASN A 76 -6.68 -1.50 14.70
N VAL A 77 -6.18 -0.86 15.78
CA VAL A 77 -5.57 -1.58 16.92
C VAL A 77 -6.54 -2.51 17.63
N ARG A 78 -7.86 -2.28 17.48
CA ARG A 78 -8.92 -3.15 18.02
C ARG A 78 -9.20 -4.38 17.15
N GLN A 79 -8.70 -4.39 15.90
CA GLN A 79 -8.93 -5.54 15.02
C GLN A 79 -8.14 -6.77 15.49
N PRO A 80 -8.75 -7.95 15.50
CA PRO A 80 -8.04 -9.19 15.80
C PRO A 80 -6.85 -9.38 14.86
N GLY A 81 -5.69 -9.69 15.43
CA GLY A 81 -4.48 -9.90 14.64
C GLY A 81 -3.85 -8.63 14.08
N PHE A 82 -4.20 -7.44 14.60
CA PHE A 82 -3.52 -6.19 14.25
C PHE A 82 -2.01 -6.35 14.23
N ALA A 83 -1.38 -5.81 13.21
CA ALA A 83 0.06 -5.82 13.02
C ALA A 83 0.53 -4.44 12.58
N MET A 84 1.63 -3.99 13.12
CA MET A 84 2.27 -2.74 12.76
C MET A 84 3.79 -2.91 12.69
N LEU A 85 4.37 -2.32 11.67
CA LEU A 85 5.81 -2.07 11.58
C LEU A 85 6.05 -0.57 11.66
N ILE A 86 7.12 -0.20 12.35
CA ILE A 86 7.65 1.15 12.38
C ILE A 86 9.10 1.13 11.91
N ALA A 87 9.46 2.11 11.09
CA ALA A 87 10.83 2.45 10.79
C ALA A 87 11.21 3.67 11.64
N GLU A 88 12.28 3.55 12.37
CA GLU A 88 12.73 4.61 13.30
C GLU A 88 14.24 4.80 13.23
N THR A 89 14.67 6.03 13.41
CA THR A 89 16.05 6.41 13.74
C THR A 89 16.06 6.90 15.20
N THR A 90 16.10 8.20 15.43
CA THR A 90 15.84 8.83 16.73
C THR A 90 14.35 9.13 16.93
N ALA A 91 13.58 9.17 15.84
CA ALA A 91 12.15 9.39 15.81
C ALA A 91 11.52 8.48 14.73
N PRO A 92 10.17 8.32 14.72
CA PRO A 92 9.47 7.62 13.65
C PRO A 92 9.75 8.24 12.27
N ALA A 93 10.23 7.42 11.35
CA ALA A 93 10.49 7.80 9.96
C ALA A 93 9.46 7.20 8.98
N GLY A 94 8.75 6.16 9.41
CA GLY A 94 7.67 5.56 8.65
C GLY A 94 6.95 4.49 9.44
N CYS A 95 5.73 4.16 9.02
CA CYS A 95 4.99 3.03 9.56
C CYS A 95 4.07 2.40 8.52
N ALA A 96 3.79 1.11 8.69
CA ALA A 96 2.72 0.41 7.98
C ALA A 96 1.96 -0.48 8.95
N PHE A 97 0.62 -0.50 8.83
CA PHE A 97 -0.19 -1.37 9.65
C PHE A 97 -1.42 -1.91 8.93
N GLY A 98 -1.95 -2.98 9.52
CA GLY A 98 -3.11 -3.65 9.00
C GLY A 98 -3.54 -4.81 9.89
N TYR A 99 -4.46 -5.63 9.38
CA TYR A 99 -4.99 -6.78 10.09
C TYR A 99 -5.40 -7.89 9.11
N PRO A 100 -5.43 -9.16 9.54
CA PRO A 100 -5.91 -10.25 8.71
C PRO A 100 -7.38 -10.06 8.33
N VAL A 101 -7.69 -10.29 7.06
CA VAL A 101 -9.09 -10.36 6.60
C VAL A 101 -9.74 -11.59 7.21
N ARG A 102 -10.94 -11.41 7.77
CA ARG A 102 -11.66 -12.51 8.43
C ARG A 102 -12.07 -13.59 7.43
N PRO A 103 -11.91 -14.87 7.78
CA PRO A 103 -12.27 -15.98 6.90
C PRO A 103 -13.76 -16.05 6.52
N ASP A 104 -14.63 -15.39 7.30
CA ASP A 104 -16.08 -15.32 7.09
C ASP A 104 -16.48 -14.48 5.85
N GLY A 105 -15.54 -13.87 5.18
CA GLY A 105 -15.80 -13.06 3.98
C GLY A 105 -16.46 -11.71 4.23
N THR A 106 -16.76 -11.35 5.49
CA THR A 106 -17.46 -10.10 5.83
C THR A 106 -16.69 -8.85 5.39
N TRP A 107 -15.39 -8.94 5.23
CA TRP A 107 -14.57 -7.84 4.72
C TRP A 107 -14.95 -7.44 3.28
N TRP A 108 -15.43 -8.41 2.47
CA TRP A 108 -15.79 -8.21 1.06
C TRP A 108 -17.22 -7.74 0.84
N LEU A 109 -18.00 -7.51 1.92
CA LEU A 109 -19.36 -7.02 1.78
C LEU A 109 -19.42 -5.70 1.01
N GLY A 110 -20.24 -5.68 -0.04
CA GLY A 110 -20.37 -4.56 -0.96
C GLY A 110 -19.36 -4.55 -2.11
N PHE A 111 -18.57 -5.62 -2.29
CA PHE A 111 -17.73 -5.77 -3.48
C PHE A 111 -18.62 -5.88 -4.73
N GLU A 112 -18.29 -5.12 -5.78
CA GLU A 112 -19.05 -5.08 -7.00
C GLU A 112 -18.66 -6.24 -7.93
N GLY A 113 -19.63 -7.12 -8.19
CA GLY A 113 -19.43 -8.32 -8.99
C GLY A 113 -19.04 -9.57 -8.20
N ALA A 114 -18.55 -10.58 -8.91
CA ALA A 114 -18.12 -11.84 -8.30
C ALA A 114 -16.65 -11.74 -7.82
N LEU A 115 -16.42 -12.09 -6.56
CA LEU A 115 -15.07 -12.18 -6.04
C LEU A 115 -14.32 -13.32 -6.76
N PRO A 116 -13.09 -13.09 -7.27
CA PRO A 116 -12.32 -14.16 -7.92
C PRO A 116 -12.09 -15.35 -6.98
N GLN A 117 -12.27 -16.57 -7.48
CA GLN A 117 -12.18 -17.80 -6.69
C GLN A 117 -10.85 -17.93 -5.90
N ARG A 118 -9.75 -17.43 -6.45
CA ARG A 118 -8.46 -17.42 -5.74
C ARG A 118 -8.51 -16.55 -4.50
N VAL A 119 -9.10 -15.35 -4.60
CA VAL A 119 -9.23 -14.40 -3.48
C VAL A 119 -10.15 -14.97 -2.42
N ASP A 120 -11.27 -15.56 -2.81
CA ASP A 120 -12.22 -16.21 -1.90
C ASP A 120 -11.55 -17.36 -1.12
N ARG A 121 -10.83 -18.26 -1.79
CA ARG A 121 -10.08 -19.35 -1.14
C ARG A 121 -9.00 -18.84 -0.18
N LEU A 122 -8.24 -17.80 -0.56
CA LEU A 122 -7.23 -17.21 0.31
C LEU A 122 -7.86 -16.53 1.53
N THR A 123 -9.02 -15.90 1.36
CA THR A 123 -9.80 -15.33 2.46
C THR A 123 -10.25 -16.42 3.43
N ALA A 124 -10.89 -17.48 2.94
CA ALA A 124 -11.36 -18.60 3.75
C ALA A 124 -10.22 -19.30 4.51
N SER A 125 -9.00 -19.30 3.95
CA SER A 125 -7.81 -19.87 4.61
C SER A 125 -7.09 -18.89 5.55
N GLY A 126 -7.59 -17.66 5.74
CA GLY A 126 -6.97 -16.64 6.61
C GLY A 126 -5.62 -16.11 6.11
N ARG A 127 -5.32 -16.26 4.81
CA ARG A 127 -4.05 -15.86 4.20
C ARG A 127 -4.07 -14.50 3.52
N VAL A 128 -5.09 -13.69 3.81
CA VAL A 128 -5.24 -12.32 3.28
C VAL A 128 -5.00 -11.31 4.39
N LEU A 129 -4.13 -10.32 4.14
CA LEU A 129 -3.87 -9.19 5.04
C LEU A 129 -4.39 -7.90 4.43
N ALA A 130 -5.25 -7.19 5.13
CA ALA A 130 -5.64 -5.83 4.80
C ALA A 130 -4.54 -4.86 5.27
N VAL A 131 -3.87 -4.20 4.33
CA VAL A 131 -2.96 -3.09 4.59
C VAL A 131 -3.80 -1.82 4.61
N THR A 132 -3.91 -1.20 5.77
CA THR A 132 -4.87 -0.10 5.99
C THR A 132 -4.22 1.27 6.00
N GLU A 133 -2.94 1.33 6.33
CA GLU A 133 -2.17 2.58 6.30
C GLU A 133 -0.71 2.28 6.00
N ILE A 134 -0.09 3.13 5.19
CA ILE A 134 1.34 3.19 4.95
C ILE A 134 1.73 4.67 4.99
N VAL A 135 2.65 5.01 5.86
CA VAL A 135 3.15 6.38 6.05
C VAL A 135 4.66 6.34 5.99
N ALA A 136 5.25 7.23 5.20
CA ALA A 136 6.70 7.42 5.18
C ALA A 136 7.00 8.91 5.23
N HIS A 137 7.96 9.31 6.06
CA HIS A 137 8.41 10.69 6.13
C HIS A 137 8.88 11.16 4.74
N PRO A 138 8.61 12.41 4.32
CA PRO A 138 8.92 12.89 2.97
C PRO A 138 10.37 12.67 2.55
N ARG A 139 11.32 12.82 3.48
CA ARG A 139 12.76 12.58 3.23
C ARG A 139 13.09 11.13 2.88
N GLU A 140 12.23 10.20 3.27
CA GLU A 140 12.40 8.75 3.11
C GLU A 140 11.55 8.17 1.97
N GLN A 141 10.67 8.98 1.38
CA GLN A 141 9.76 8.51 0.30
C GLN A 141 10.54 8.12 -0.96
N ASP A 142 11.56 8.91 -1.31
CA ASP A 142 12.41 8.64 -2.47
C ASP A 142 13.31 7.41 -2.29
N HIS A 143 13.47 6.92 -1.06
CA HIS A 143 14.30 5.76 -0.71
C HIS A 143 13.52 4.44 -0.64
N GLY A 144 12.27 4.39 -1.09
CA GLY A 144 11.48 3.17 -1.14
C GLY A 144 10.98 2.65 0.22
N LEU A 145 11.08 3.44 1.30
CA LEU A 145 10.69 3.03 2.65
C LEU A 145 9.24 2.52 2.72
N ALA A 146 8.31 3.19 2.06
CA ALA A 146 6.90 2.79 2.05
C ALA A 146 6.71 1.39 1.44
N GLN A 147 7.42 1.10 0.33
CA GLN A 147 7.43 -0.22 -0.29
C GLN A 147 8.03 -1.27 0.64
N GLN A 148 9.16 -0.99 1.25
CA GLN A 148 9.83 -1.89 2.19
C GLN A 148 8.95 -2.22 3.40
N LEU A 149 8.27 -1.22 3.98
CA LEU A 149 7.38 -1.39 5.12
C LEU A 149 6.21 -2.33 4.79
N GLN A 150 5.56 -2.16 3.64
CA GLN A 150 4.46 -3.05 3.26
C GLN A 150 4.92 -4.48 2.98
N GLU A 151 6.03 -4.66 2.28
CA GLU A 151 6.60 -5.99 1.98
C GLU A 151 6.94 -6.74 3.27
N GLN A 152 7.60 -6.06 4.21
CA GLN A 152 7.92 -6.61 5.51
C GLN A 152 6.68 -6.91 6.37
N LEU A 153 5.65 -6.05 6.32
CA LEU A 153 4.38 -6.28 7.02
C LEU A 153 3.68 -7.53 6.50
N LEU A 154 3.59 -7.71 5.18
CA LEU A 154 2.98 -8.86 4.52
C LEU A 154 3.76 -10.15 4.84
N ALA A 155 5.09 -10.11 4.70
CA ALA A 155 5.98 -11.23 5.01
C ALA A 155 5.88 -11.64 6.51
N ALA A 156 5.85 -10.65 7.40
CA ALA A 156 5.75 -10.86 8.84
C ALA A 156 4.46 -11.57 9.28
N ARG A 157 3.43 -11.54 8.46
CA ARG A 157 2.12 -12.18 8.69
C ARG A 157 1.92 -13.42 7.82
N HIS A 158 2.93 -13.83 7.04
CA HIS A 158 2.85 -14.96 6.10
C HIS A 158 1.62 -14.84 5.17
N ALA A 159 1.28 -13.60 4.78
CA ALA A 159 0.17 -13.36 3.88
C ALA A 159 0.50 -13.89 2.48
N SER A 160 -0.48 -14.52 1.83
CA SER A 160 -0.39 -14.88 0.41
C SER A 160 -0.99 -13.82 -0.49
N LEU A 161 -1.77 -12.91 0.10
CA LEU A 161 -2.39 -11.80 -0.59
C LEU A 161 -2.47 -10.58 0.34
N GLY A 162 -1.92 -9.47 -0.11
CA GLY A 162 -2.20 -8.14 0.44
C GLY A 162 -3.47 -7.58 -0.20
N VAL A 163 -4.30 -6.86 0.57
CA VAL A 163 -5.43 -6.09 0.04
C VAL A 163 -5.39 -4.67 0.62
N ALA A 164 -5.73 -3.67 -0.20
CA ALA A 164 -5.81 -2.28 0.23
C ALA A 164 -7.05 -1.61 -0.38
N LEU A 165 -7.58 -0.60 0.33
CA LEU A 165 -8.70 0.21 -0.13
C LEU A 165 -8.21 1.64 -0.40
N VAL A 166 -8.30 2.08 -1.65
CA VAL A 166 -7.87 3.41 -2.08
C VAL A 166 -9.09 4.24 -2.51
N ASN A 167 -9.07 5.54 -2.23
CA ASN A 167 -10.07 6.44 -2.77
C ASN A 167 -9.92 6.51 -4.30
N PRO A 168 -10.96 6.27 -5.10
CA PRO A 168 -10.87 6.35 -6.57
C PRO A 168 -10.39 7.71 -7.09
N ALA A 169 -10.61 8.78 -6.33
CA ALA A 169 -10.15 10.15 -6.66
C ALA A 169 -8.67 10.39 -6.32
N ASP A 170 -8.07 9.55 -5.47
CA ASP A 170 -6.66 9.66 -5.06
C ASP A 170 -5.74 8.96 -6.08
N ARG A 171 -5.45 9.67 -7.14
CA ARG A 171 -4.60 9.17 -8.24
C ARG A 171 -3.15 8.97 -7.81
N THR A 172 -2.66 9.79 -6.89
CA THR A 172 -1.27 9.72 -6.39
C THR A 172 -1.04 8.44 -5.62
N THR A 173 -1.87 8.17 -4.62
CA THR A 173 -1.80 6.91 -3.86
C THR A 173 -2.00 5.70 -4.78
N HIS A 174 -2.97 5.76 -5.71
CA HIS A 174 -3.17 4.68 -6.66
C HIS A 174 -1.94 4.42 -7.52
N ALA A 175 -1.30 5.46 -8.07
CA ALA A 175 -0.10 5.34 -8.88
C ALA A 175 1.07 4.75 -8.07
N ALA A 176 1.25 5.16 -6.81
CA ALA A 176 2.26 4.63 -5.92
C ALA A 176 2.06 3.11 -5.70
N PHE A 177 0.86 2.67 -5.33
CA PHE A 177 0.55 1.25 -5.17
C PHE A 177 0.81 0.46 -6.45
N ARG A 178 0.41 1.01 -7.62
CA ARG A 178 0.67 0.37 -8.93
C ARG A 178 2.17 0.21 -9.20
N SER A 179 3.00 1.18 -8.84
CA SER A 179 4.45 1.10 -9.00
C SER A 179 5.08 0.01 -8.12
N TRP A 180 4.45 -0.34 -7.00
CA TRP A 180 4.85 -1.42 -6.10
C TRP A 180 4.27 -2.79 -6.47
N GLY A 181 3.63 -2.91 -7.63
CA GLY A 181 3.12 -4.18 -8.15
C GLY A 181 1.69 -4.53 -7.73
N TRP A 182 0.97 -3.62 -7.05
CA TRP A 182 -0.44 -3.86 -6.74
C TRP A 182 -1.29 -3.81 -8.01
N GLU A 183 -2.32 -4.64 -8.04
CA GLU A 183 -3.25 -4.76 -9.16
C GLU A 183 -4.66 -4.34 -8.74
N ASP A 184 -5.42 -3.72 -9.67
CA ASP A 184 -6.82 -3.41 -9.46
C ASP A 184 -7.64 -4.71 -9.48
N LEU A 185 -8.41 -4.95 -8.43
CA LEU A 185 -9.34 -6.07 -8.35
C LEU A 185 -10.77 -5.66 -8.73
N GLY A 186 -11.17 -4.43 -8.40
CA GLY A 186 -12.52 -3.90 -8.60
C GLY A 186 -12.84 -2.81 -7.59
N GLU A 187 -14.12 -2.62 -7.34
CA GLU A 187 -14.62 -1.60 -6.39
C GLU A 187 -15.46 -2.23 -5.29
N ILE A 188 -15.46 -1.58 -4.14
CA ILE A 188 -16.27 -1.97 -2.99
C ILE A 188 -17.05 -0.75 -2.47
N ARG A 189 -18.36 -0.93 -2.31
CA ARG A 189 -19.22 0.08 -1.69
C ARG A 189 -19.54 -0.34 -0.27
N ARG A 190 -18.97 0.37 0.70
CA ARG A 190 -19.21 0.06 2.11
C ARG A 190 -20.64 0.41 2.52
N PRO A 191 -21.44 -0.55 3.04
CA PRO A 191 -22.84 -0.32 3.40
C PRO A 191 -23.01 0.81 4.43
N SER A 192 -22.07 0.94 5.37
CA SER A 192 -22.11 1.89 6.47
C SER A 192 -21.82 3.34 6.06
N SER A 193 -21.08 3.57 5.00
CA SER A 193 -20.59 4.90 4.61
C SER A 193 -21.04 5.34 3.22
N GLN A 194 -21.66 4.46 2.44
CA GLN A 194 -22.01 4.68 1.03
C GLN A 194 -20.79 5.08 0.14
N THR A 195 -19.58 5.02 0.71
CA THR A 195 -18.36 5.39 -0.01
C THR A 195 -17.90 4.25 -0.89
N VAL A 196 -17.57 4.58 -2.14
CA VAL A 196 -16.90 3.67 -3.06
C VAL A 196 -15.40 3.72 -2.79
N ARG A 197 -14.77 2.56 -2.75
CA ARG A 197 -13.31 2.41 -2.65
C ARG A 197 -12.84 1.46 -3.74
N ARG A 198 -11.70 1.77 -4.32
CA ARG A 198 -11.00 0.87 -5.23
C ARG A 198 -10.28 -0.18 -4.39
N VAL A 199 -10.44 -1.43 -4.77
CA VAL A 199 -9.75 -2.56 -4.13
C VAL A 199 -8.50 -2.88 -4.91
N LEU A 200 -7.36 -2.79 -4.26
CA LEU A 200 -6.07 -3.21 -4.80
C LEU A 200 -5.63 -4.51 -4.13
N VAL A 201 -4.96 -5.36 -4.87
CA VAL A 201 -4.41 -6.63 -4.38
C VAL A 201 -2.95 -6.77 -4.75
N LEU A 202 -2.15 -7.36 -3.85
CA LEU A 202 -0.76 -7.73 -4.08
C LEU A 202 -0.58 -9.22 -3.77
N PRO A 203 -0.35 -10.09 -4.78
CA PRO A 203 0.05 -11.46 -4.54
C PRO A 203 1.42 -11.52 -3.86
N CYS A 204 1.51 -12.27 -2.75
CA CYS A 204 2.74 -12.41 -1.95
C CYS A 204 3.42 -13.77 -2.12
N ASP A 205 2.78 -14.70 -2.86
CA ASP A 205 3.40 -15.98 -3.16
C ASP A 205 4.48 -15.76 -4.22
N GLY A 206 5.71 -16.21 -3.95
CA GLY A 206 6.87 -16.10 -4.85
C GLY A 206 6.78 -16.93 -6.13
N SER A 207 5.60 -17.00 -6.74
CA SER A 207 5.44 -17.52 -8.09
C SER A 207 5.55 -16.34 -9.05
N PRO A 208 6.53 -16.34 -9.99
CA PRO A 208 6.63 -15.28 -10.98
C PRO A 208 5.28 -15.18 -11.70
N ALA A 209 4.78 -13.96 -11.84
CA ALA A 209 3.58 -13.67 -12.61
C ALA A 209 3.72 -14.35 -13.98
N ALA A 210 2.77 -15.23 -14.32
CA ALA A 210 2.74 -15.83 -15.65
C ALA A 210 2.76 -14.70 -16.69
N PRO A 211 3.61 -14.80 -17.73
CA PRO A 211 3.71 -13.75 -18.73
C PRO A 211 2.34 -13.53 -19.36
N ARG A 212 1.92 -12.29 -19.37
CA ARG A 212 0.68 -11.85 -20.02
C ARG A 212 0.70 -12.33 -21.47
N ALA A 213 -0.20 -13.22 -21.84
CA ALA A 213 -0.39 -13.62 -23.23
C ALA A 213 -0.63 -12.37 -24.10
N PRO A 214 0.06 -12.22 -25.25
CA PRO A 214 -0.14 -11.07 -26.12
C PRO A 214 -1.57 -11.07 -26.60
N ARG A 215 -2.23 -9.91 -26.50
CA ARG A 215 -3.56 -9.69 -27.09
C ARG A 215 -3.46 -10.00 -28.57
N ARG A 216 -4.14 -11.05 -29.02
CA ARG A 216 -4.31 -11.36 -30.44
C ARG A 216 -5.06 -10.17 -31.06
N GLY A 217 -4.34 -9.41 -31.89
CA GLY A 217 -4.95 -8.40 -32.73
C GLY A 217 -5.95 -9.06 -33.66
N SER A 218 -7.18 -8.57 -33.63
CA SER A 218 -8.21 -8.94 -34.62
C SER A 218 -7.72 -8.44 -35.98
N ALA A 219 -7.26 -9.34 -36.82
CA ALA A 219 -7.03 -9.06 -38.22
C ALA A 219 -8.41 -8.93 -38.87
N THR A 220 -8.79 -7.73 -39.24
CA THR A 220 -9.92 -7.46 -40.12
C THR A 220 -9.51 -7.90 -41.53
N ALA A 221 -10.05 -9.02 -41.98
CA ALA A 221 -9.96 -9.39 -43.38
C ALA A 221 -10.98 -8.55 -44.16
N HIS A 222 -10.49 -7.71 -45.05
CA HIS A 222 -11.27 -7.17 -46.17
C HIS A 222 -11.25 -8.20 -47.32
N LEU A 223 -12.40 -8.59 -47.76
CA LEU A 223 -12.76 -8.97 -49.12
C LEU A 223 -14.07 -8.28 -49.47
#